data_c2399a88d4bbc336e30c66b6ba7e025c
#
_entry.id   c2399a88d4bbc336e30c66b6ba7e025c
#
_cell.length_a   1.000
_cell.length_b   1.000
_cell.length_c   1.000
_cell.angle_alpha   90.00
_cell.angle_beta   90.00
_cell.angle_gamma   90.00
#
_symmetry.space_group_name_H-M   'P 1'
#
loop_
_entity.id
_entity.type
_entity.pdbx_description
1 polymer ?
#
loop_
_entity_poly.entity_id
_entity_poly.type
_entity_poly.pdbx_seq_one_letter_code
_entity_poly.pdbx_strand_id
1 'polypeptide(L)'
;MHDSLPADAPLIRDPLHAPVAHLVRGGIVEGVHYGSVVVLGAGGEVRFRLGDTEAAFYPRSALKPVQAAAMVRAGLPLDGELLSLAAASHSGEERHLAGARRILELAGLTEDDLGNVQDLPLDPAVRDTWIREGRPPSRLAQNCSGKHAAMLYTARLNGWSLDDYLDPAHPLQRMIAETVEDLTGQRVATVTADGCGAPLFAVSLHGLARAAARITTAAPGTPEARVAFAMREHAEMASGSGRDVAALMRAVPGLLAKDGFEGVQVAALPDGRAVAVKIADGASRARIPVTAGALARAGVDPSPLAEFGGEVLLGGGRPVGEVRPVLALRPEPVPALL
;
A
#
# COMPACT_ATOMS: atom_id res chain seq x y z
N MET A 1 3.86 38.02 5.86
CA MET A 1 2.92 38.25 4.74
C MET A 1 2.05 36.99 4.66
N HIS A 2 0.76 37.13 5.04
CA HIS A 2 -0.21 36.06 4.78
C HIS A 2 -0.59 36.19 3.32
N ASP A 3 -0.09 35.31 2.46
CA ASP A 3 -0.64 35.14 1.14
C ASP A 3 -2.08 34.60 1.29
N SER A 4 -3.05 35.47 1.02
CA SER A 4 -4.44 35.08 0.92
C SER A 4 -4.58 34.13 -0.28
N LEU A 5 -5.14 32.95 -0.06
CA LEU A 5 -5.52 32.02 -1.13
C LEU A 5 -6.33 32.78 -2.20
N PRO A 6 -6.12 32.51 -3.50
CA PRO A 6 -6.90 33.14 -4.56
C PRO A 6 -8.37 32.84 -4.37
N ALA A 7 -9.24 33.84 -4.60
CA ALA A 7 -10.67 33.77 -4.40
C ALA A 7 -11.40 32.68 -5.22
N ASP A 8 -10.75 32.11 -6.23
CA ASP A 8 -11.26 31.05 -7.13
C ASP A 8 -10.67 29.66 -6.82
N ALA A 9 -10.01 29.45 -5.67
CA ALA A 9 -9.58 28.13 -5.30
C ALA A 9 -10.81 27.20 -5.17
N PRO A 10 -10.82 26.01 -5.80
CA PRO A 10 -11.95 25.10 -5.66
C PRO A 10 -12.16 24.77 -4.19
N LEU A 11 -13.43 24.86 -3.74
CA LEU A 11 -13.80 24.52 -2.38
C LEU A 11 -13.30 23.10 -2.06
N ILE A 12 -12.37 23.00 -1.12
CA ILE A 12 -11.93 21.71 -0.59
C ILE A 12 -13.14 21.10 0.13
N ARG A 13 -13.63 19.96 -0.37
CA ARG A 13 -14.69 19.19 0.29
C ARG A 13 -14.05 18.08 1.09
N ASP A 14 -14.36 18.04 2.39
CA ASP A 14 -13.94 16.93 3.24
C ASP A 14 -14.66 15.65 2.79
N PRO A 15 -13.91 14.53 2.62
CA PRO A 15 -14.53 13.22 2.40
C PRO A 15 -15.40 12.85 3.61
N LEU A 16 -16.58 12.27 3.36
CA LEU A 16 -17.47 11.81 4.43
C LEU A 16 -16.92 10.51 5.05
N HIS A 17 -16.01 10.64 5.98
CA HIS A 17 -15.49 9.52 6.75
C HIS A 17 -16.45 9.11 7.89
N ALA A 18 -16.43 7.82 8.26
CA ALA A 18 -17.17 7.24 9.37
C ALA A 18 -16.22 6.72 10.46
N PRO A 19 -16.66 6.51 11.70
CA PRO A 19 -15.89 5.80 12.72
C PRO A 19 -15.50 4.40 12.21
N VAL A 20 -14.21 4.08 12.21
CA VAL A 20 -13.67 2.78 11.75
C VAL A 20 -12.98 2.00 12.88
N ALA A 21 -12.47 2.69 13.90
CA ALA A 21 -11.90 2.07 15.08
C ALA A 21 -12.02 2.98 16.31
N HIS A 22 -12.10 2.35 17.48
CA HIS A 22 -12.09 3.01 18.77
C HIS A 22 -10.75 2.75 19.48
N LEU A 23 -10.20 3.80 20.09
CA LEU A 23 -9.13 3.69 21.07
C LEU A 23 -9.80 3.51 22.43
N VAL A 24 -9.70 2.32 23.00
CA VAL A 24 -10.34 1.98 24.28
C VAL A 24 -9.27 1.81 25.36
N ARG A 25 -9.40 2.53 26.46
CA ARG A 25 -8.49 2.43 27.63
C ARG A 25 -9.32 2.31 28.90
N GLY A 26 -9.05 1.28 29.72
CA GLY A 26 -9.77 1.07 30.96
C GLY A 26 -11.30 0.98 30.80
N GLY A 27 -11.79 0.52 29.64
CA GLY A 27 -13.21 0.42 29.31
C GLY A 27 -13.85 1.71 28.80
N ILE A 28 -13.08 2.80 28.67
CA ILE A 28 -13.55 4.10 28.14
C ILE A 28 -13.04 4.28 26.71
N VAL A 29 -13.88 4.80 25.81
CA VAL A 29 -13.45 5.24 24.49
C VAL A 29 -12.70 6.56 24.64
N GLU A 30 -11.36 6.48 24.58
CA GLU A 30 -10.44 7.62 24.70
C GLU A 30 -10.32 8.40 23.38
N GLY A 31 -10.53 7.71 22.25
CA GLY A 31 -10.44 8.33 20.92
C GLY A 31 -11.14 7.51 19.85
N VAL A 32 -11.38 8.14 18.71
CA VAL A 32 -12.03 7.52 17.55
C VAL A 32 -11.21 7.78 16.31
N HIS A 33 -10.89 6.72 15.57
CA HIS A 33 -10.35 6.84 14.22
C HIS A 33 -11.50 6.84 13.22
N TYR A 34 -11.54 7.86 12.40
CA TYR A 34 -12.45 7.97 11.25
C TYR A 34 -11.77 7.48 9.99
N GLY A 35 -12.56 7.02 9.02
CA GLY A 35 -12.02 6.53 7.76
C GLY A 35 -13.08 6.02 6.81
N SER A 36 -12.63 5.39 5.74
CA SER A 36 -13.50 4.72 4.76
C SER A 36 -13.01 3.30 4.52
N VAL A 37 -13.96 2.40 4.33
CA VAL A 37 -13.72 0.98 4.07
C VAL A 37 -14.61 0.51 2.93
N VAL A 38 -14.05 -0.26 2.00
CA VAL A 38 -14.82 -0.98 0.99
C VAL A 38 -14.47 -2.46 1.01
N VAL A 39 -15.47 -3.31 0.87
CA VAL A 39 -15.35 -4.76 0.72
C VAL A 39 -16.01 -5.18 -0.56
N LEU A 40 -15.26 -5.83 -1.45
CA LEU A 40 -15.75 -6.40 -2.70
C LEU A 40 -15.94 -7.91 -2.56
N GLY A 41 -16.98 -8.44 -3.18
CA GLY A 41 -17.17 -9.85 -3.40
C GLY A 41 -16.37 -10.38 -4.59
N ALA A 42 -16.40 -11.69 -4.80
CA ALA A 42 -15.66 -12.39 -5.86
C ALA A 42 -16.02 -11.92 -7.28
N GLY A 43 -17.24 -11.44 -7.48
CA GLY A 43 -17.70 -10.87 -8.76
C GLY A 43 -17.39 -9.37 -8.91
N GLY A 44 -16.70 -8.74 -7.95
CA GLY A 44 -16.41 -7.32 -7.96
C GLY A 44 -17.55 -6.43 -7.44
N GLU A 45 -18.66 -7.01 -7.00
CA GLU A 45 -19.78 -6.31 -6.39
C GLU A 45 -19.39 -5.74 -5.01
N VAL A 46 -19.88 -4.55 -4.65
CA VAL A 46 -19.69 -3.98 -3.32
C VAL A 46 -20.58 -4.72 -2.32
N ARG A 47 -19.97 -5.49 -1.42
CA ARG A 47 -20.65 -6.20 -0.32
C ARG A 47 -20.83 -5.36 0.93
N PHE A 48 -19.89 -4.46 1.15
CA PHE A 48 -19.93 -3.56 2.30
C PHE A 48 -19.15 -2.29 1.99
N ARG A 49 -19.64 -1.16 2.51
CA ARG A 49 -18.91 0.11 2.51
C ARG A 49 -19.19 0.89 3.79
N LEU A 50 -18.21 1.65 4.22
CA LEU A 50 -18.30 2.58 5.33
C LEU A 50 -17.55 3.85 4.96
N GLY A 51 -18.13 5.02 5.24
CA GLY A 51 -17.59 6.29 4.79
C GLY A 51 -17.69 6.48 3.27
N ASP A 52 -17.03 7.51 2.74
CA ASP A 52 -17.00 7.81 1.31
C ASP A 52 -15.91 6.97 0.64
N THR A 53 -16.33 6.02 -0.21
CA THR A 53 -15.44 5.12 -0.94
C THR A 53 -15.23 5.52 -2.39
N GLU A 54 -15.95 6.57 -2.85
CA GLU A 54 -15.87 7.06 -4.24
C GLU A 54 -15.10 8.39 -4.35
N ALA A 55 -14.91 9.12 -3.25
CA ALA A 55 -14.07 10.31 -3.25
C ALA A 55 -12.64 9.95 -3.69
N ALA A 56 -12.08 10.81 -4.56
CA ALA A 56 -10.70 10.67 -4.98
C ALA A 56 -9.74 10.95 -3.81
N PHE A 57 -8.74 10.10 -3.65
CA PHE A 57 -7.66 10.26 -2.68
C PHE A 57 -6.35 9.76 -3.26
N TYR A 58 -5.24 9.99 -2.58
CA TYR A 58 -3.94 9.48 -2.98
C TYR A 58 -3.64 8.15 -2.28
N PRO A 59 -3.66 7.01 -2.98
CA PRO A 59 -3.39 5.68 -2.41
C PRO A 59 -1.94 5.51 -1.97
N ARG A 60 -1.04 6.40 -2.37
CA ARG A 60 0.39 6.32 -2.08
C ARG A 60 0.95 4.96 -2.52
N SER A 61 1.75 4.35 -1.68
CA SER A 61 2.38 3.06 -1.98
C SER A 61 1.42 1.88 -2.18
N ALA A 62 0.13 2.03 -1.86
CA ALA A 62 -0.86 0.98 -2.14
C ALA A 62 -1.10 0.75 -3.65
N LEU A 63 -0.70 1.71 -4.52
CA LEU A 63 -0.72 1.55 -5.99
C LEU A 63 0.49 0.81 -6.57
N LYS A 64 1.52 0.50 -5.78
CA LYS A 64 2.74 -0.11 -6.32
C LYS A 64 2.54 -1.45 -7.04
N PRO A 65 1.62 -2.33 -6.64
CA PRO A 65 1.31 -3.53 -7.44
C PRO A 65 0.84 -3.21 -8.85
N VAL A 66 0.04 -2.14 -9.02
CA VAL A 66 -0.41 -1.65 -10.33
C VAL A 66 0.77 -1.07 -11.13
N GLN A 67 1.63 -0.29 -10.48
CA GLN A 67 2.84 0.28 -11.12
C GLN A 67 3.79 -0.84 -11.57
N ALA A 68 3.96 -1.89 -10.78
CA ALA A 68 4.77 -3.06 -11.16
C ALA A 68 4.15 -3.81 -12.34
N ALA A 69 2.83 -4.01 -12.36
CA ALA A 69 2.13 -4.63 -13.49
C ALA A 69 2.31 -3.81 -14.78
N ALA A 70 2.25 -2.48 -14.70
CA ALA A 70 2.53 -1.59 -15.83
C ALA A 70 3.95 -1.80 -16.38
N MET A 71 4.95 -1.85 -15.50
CA MET A 71 6.34 -2.11 -15.93
C MET A 71 6.50 -3.48 -16.58
N VAL A 72 5.84 -4.53 -16.05
CA VAL A 72 5.85 -5.86 -16.67
C VAL A 72 5.13 -5.86 -18.02
N ARG A 73 4.01 -5.13 -18.17
CA ARG A 73 3.35 -4.90 -19.48
C ARG A 73 4.30 -4.25 -20.50
N ALA A 74 5.21 -3.39 -20.04
CA ALA A 74 6.25 -2.76 -20.88
C ALA A 74 7.49 -3.64 -21.10
N GLY A 75 7.45 -4.91 -20.72
CA GLY A 75 8.53 -5.84 -20.98
C GLY A 75 9.58 -5.97 -19.87
N LEU A 76 9.35 -5.43 -18.66
CA LEU A 76 10.25 -5.63 -17.52
C LEU A 76 10.41 -7.13 -17.22
N PRO A 77 11.63 -7.72 -17.35
CA PRO A 77 11.83 -9.17 -17.25
C PRO A 77 12.19 -9.61 -15.83
N LEU A 78 11.61 -8.95 -14.82
CA LEU A 78 11.81 -9.34 -13.41
C LEU A 78 10.80 -10.37 -12.99
N ASP A 79 11.22 -11.30 -12.11
CA ASP A 79 10.39 -12.31 -11.48
C ASP A 79 10.77 -12.47 -10.00
N GLY A 80 9.99 -13.27 -9.25
CA GLY A 80 10.28 -13.66 -7.87
C GLY A 80 10.56 -12.45 -6.97
N GLU A 81 11.63 -12.55 -6.20
CA GLU A 81 12.04 -11.55 -5.21
C GLU A 81 12.23 -10.14 -5.80
N LEU A 82 12.83 -10.03 -6.98
CA LEU A 82 13.09 -8.74 -7.60
C LEU A 82 11.80 -8.08 -8.11
N LEU A 83 10.84 -8.85 -8.62
CA LEU A 83 9.53 -8.31 -9.01
C LEU A 83 8.72 -7.91 -7.79
N SER A 84 8.75 -8.69 -6.71
CA SER A 84 8.15 -8.32 -5.42
C SER A 84 8.73 -7.01 -4.88
N LEU A 85 10.05 -6.84 -4.95
CA LEU A 85 10.75 -5.61 -4.56
C LEU A 85 10.37 -4.40 -5.43
N ALA A 86 10.09 -4.59 -6.72
CA ALA A 86 9.58 -3.52 -7.59
C ALA A 86 8.22 -2.97 -7.14
N ALA A 87 7.41 -3.77 -6.43
CA ALA A 87 6.14 -3.38 -5.83
C ALA A 87 6.24 -2.98 -4.33
N ALA A 88 7.46 -2.90 -3.78
CA ALA A 88 7.69 -2.78 -2.34
C ALA A 88 7.62 -1.34 -1.79
N SER A 89 7.29 -1.27 -0.51
CA SER A 89 7.76 -0.23 0.42
C SER A 89 8.62 -0.92 1.46
N HIS A 90 9.88 -1.15 1.12
CA HIS A 90 10.73 -2.06 1.88
C HIS A 90 11.28 -1.45 3.18
N SER A 91 11.60 -2.32 4.12
CA SER A 91 12.17 -1.98 5.43
C SER A 91 13.59 -1.40 5.37
N GLY A 92 14.33 -1.64 4.27
CA GLY A 92 15.75 -1.29 4.17
C GLY A 92 16.70 -2.37 4.69
N GLU A 93 16.21 -3.62 4.88
CA GLU A 93 17.06 -4.77 5.19
C GLU A 93 18.05 -5.03 4.05
N GLU A 94 19.19 -5.65 4.36
CA GLU A 94 20.26 -5.88 3.35
C GLU A 94 19.77 -6.60 2.09
N ARG A 95 18.81 -7.53 2.22
CA ARG A 95 18.20 -8.19 1.06
C ARG A 95 17.51 -7.23 0.10
N HIS A 96 16.88 -6.16 0.64
CA HIS A 96 16.22 -5.14 -0.16
C HIS A 96 17.24 -4.29 -0.91
N LEU A 97 18.32 -3.88 -0.22
CA LEU A 97 19.39 -3.09 -0.82
C LEU A 97 20.11 -3.89 -1.90
N ALA A 98 20.45 -5.14 -1.61
CA ALA A 98 21.06 -6.05 -2.58
C ALA A 98 20.16 -6.30 -3.79
N GLY A 99 18.84 -6.49 -3.56
CA GLY A 99 17.86 -6.64 -4.62
C GLY A 99 17.75 -5.40 -5.51
N ALA A 100 17.71 -4.19 -4.92
CA ALA A 100 17.66 -2.94 -5.68
C ALA A 100 18.94 -2.72 -6.51
N ARG A 101 20.12 -2.98 -5.94
CA ARG A 101 21.40 -2.99 -6.70
C ARG A 101 21.35 -3.99 -7.84
N ARG A 102 20.84 -5.20 -7.57
CA ARG A 102 20.76 -6.23 -8.61
C ARG A 102 19.86 -5.80 -9.78
N ILE A 103 18.74 -5.13 -9.52
CA ILE A 103 17.88 -4.59 -10.59
C ILE A 103 18.63 -3.53 -11.40
N LEU A 104 19.37 -2.63 -10.75
CA LEU A 104 20.19 -1.62 -11.43
C LEU A 104 21.29 -2.26 -12.28
N GLU A 105 22.02 -3.24 -11.76
CA GLU A 105 23.05 -3.98 -12.49
C GLU A 105 22.51 -4.66 -13.75
N LEU A 106 21.32 -5.27 -13.67
CA LEU A 106 20.64 -5.89 -14.82
C LEU A 106 20.32 -4.86 -15.92
N ALA A 107 20.12 -3.60 -15.54
CA ALA A 107 19.92 -2.47 -16.47
C ALA A 107 21.24 -1.82 -16.93
N GLY A 108 22.39 -2.23 -16.41
CA GLY A 108 23.68 -1.56 -16.63
C GLY A 108 23.75 -0.18 -15.97
N LEU A 109 23.12 -0.01 -14.80
CA LEU A 109 22.98 1.21 -14.03
C LEU A 109 23.57 1.06 -12.63
N THR A 110 23.69 2.18 -11.92
CA THR A 110 24.24 2.27 -10.56
C THR A 110 23.29 3.02 -9.63
N GLU A 111 23.62 3.14 -8.33
CA GLU A 111 22.86 3.93 -7.36
C GLU A 111 22.77 5.41 -7.74
N ASP A 112 23.75 5.95 -8.48
CA ASP A 112 23.79 7.34 -8.89
C ASP A 112 22.70 7.70 -9.90
N ASP A 113 22.20 6.70 -10.65
CA ASP A 113 21.11 6.86 -11.61
C ASP A 113 19.72 6.97 -10.92
N LEU A 114 19.61 6.59 -9.64
CA LEU A 114 18.37 6.67 -8.89
C LEU A 114 17.90 8.13 -8.73
N GLY A 115 16.69 8.45 -9.15
CA GLY A 115 16.09 9.78 -9.02
C GLY A 115 15.24 10.00 -7.76
N ASN A 116 15.08 8.98 -6.90
CA ASN A 116 14.34 9.14 -5.65
C ASN A 116 15.14 9.92 -4.60
N VAL A 117 14.43 10.50 -3.63
CA VAL A 117 15.08 11.22 -2.52
C VAL A 117 15.94 10.30 -1.65
N GLN A 118 16.96 10.87 -1.02
CA GLN A 118 17.73 10.16 0.01
C GLN A 118 16.90 10.06 1.29
N ASP A 119 16.95 8.91 1.96
CA ASP A 119 16.28 8.69 3.24
C ASP A 119 17.02 7.60 4.03
N LEU A 120 16.64 7.48 5.31
CA LEU A 120 17.03 6.39 6.18
C LEU A 120 16.13 5.17 5.93
N PRO A 121 16.56 3.95 6.33
CA PRO A 121 15.68 2.78 6.31
C PRO A 121 14.33 3.02 6.99
N LEU A 122 13.26 2.45 6.41
CA LEU A 122 11.89 2.63 6.92
C LEU A 122 11.66 1.91 8.25
N ASP A 123 12.22 0.71 8.41
CA ASP A 123 12.09 -0.07 9.64
C ASP A 123 12.89 0.58 10.77
N PRO A 124 12.28 0.82 11.95
CA PRO A 124 12.96 1.49 13.07
C PRO A 124 14.23 0.77 13.55
N ALA A 125 14.23 -0.56 13.64
CA ALA A 125 15.39 -1.32 14.12
C ALA A 125 16.55 -1.28 13.12
N VAL A 126 16.24 -1.36 11.82
CA VAL A 126 17.23 -1.20 10.75
C VAL A 126 17.77 0.22 10.73
N ARG A 127 16.91 1.23 10.88
CA ARG A 127 17.27 2.64 10.97
C ARG A 127 18.20 2.93 12.15
N ASP A 128 17.86 2.42 13.33
CA ASP A 128 18.68 2.61 14.53
C ASP A 128 20.07 2.00 14.37
N THR A 129 20.16 0.85 13.70
CA THR A 129 21.45 0.22 13.37
C THR A 129 22.22 1.08 12.38
N TRP A 130 21.56 1.55 11.32
CA TRP A 130 22.15 2.43 10.32
C TRP A 130 22.75 3.71 10.93
N ILE A 131 22.01 4.36 11.84
CA ILE A 131 22.46 5.56 12.55
C ILE A 131 23.64 5.24 13.46
N ARG A 132 23.60 4.14 14.24
CA ARG A 132 24.69 3.72 15.11
C ARG A 132 26.00 3.43 14.33
N GLU A 133 25.89 2.98 13.10
CA GLU A 133 27.01 2.75 12.18
C GLU A 133 27.51 4.03 11.51
N GLY A 134 26.89 5.18 11.77
CA GLY A 134 27.25 6.47 11.17
C GLY A 134 26.94 6.56 9.67
N ARG A 135 26.05 5.71 9.14
CA ARG A 135 25.70 5.69 7.73
C ARG A 135 24.75 6.83 7.39
N PRO A 136 25.02 7.63 6.35
CA PRO A 136 24.14 8.73 5.94
C PRO A 136 22.86 8.21 5.27
N PRO A 137 21.80 9.05 5.17
CA PRO A 137 20.69 8.78 4.28
C PRO A 137 21.18 8.49 2.86
N SER A 138 20.52 7.54 2.16
CA SER A 138 20.87 7.23 0.78
C SER A 138 19.62 6.97 -0.07
N ARG A 139 19.75 7.10 -1.40
CA ARG A 139 18.68 6.78 -2.33
C ARG A 139 18.34 5.30 -2.29
N LEU A 140 19.34 4.46 -2.08
CA LEU A 140 19.15 3.02 -1.97
C LEU A 140 18.43 2.59 -0.69
N ALA A 141 18.70 3.26 0.45
CA ALA A 141 18.04 2.97 1.72
C ALA A 141 16.58 3.43 1.76
N GLN A 142 16.21 4.40 0.93
CA GLN A 142 14.84 4.88 0.80
C GLN A 142 13.91 3.77 0.34
N ASN A 143 12.76 3.62 1.00
CA ASN A 143 11.84 2.47 0.90
C ASN A 143 11.24 2.19 -0.49
N CYS A 144 11.48 3.07 -1.47
CA CYS A 144 11.00 2.92 -2.85
C CYS A 144 12.13 2.60 -3.84
N SER A 145 13.38 2.39 -3.38
CA SER A 145 14.53 2.20 -4.28
C SER A 145 14.33 1.07 -5.28
N GLY A 146 13.74 -0.07 -4.86
CA GLY A 146 13.42 -1.18 -5.75
C GLY A 146 12.45 -0.80 -6.87
N LYS A 147 11.40 0.00 -6.55
CA LYS A 147 10.49 0.54 -7.55
C LYS A 147 11.22 1.47 -8.55
N HIS A 148 12.07 2.37 -8.05
CA HIS A 148 12.81 3.30 -8.90
C HIS A 148 13.83 2.57 -9.79
N ALA A 149 14.54 1.56 -9.26
CA ALA A 149 15.41 0.70 -10.05
C ALA A 149 14.64 -0.03 -11.16
N ALA A 150 13.44 -0.55 -10.87
CA ALA A 150 12.58 -1.19 -11.86
C ALA A 150 12.05 -0.20 -12.90
N MET A 151 11.70 1.05 -12.52
CA MET A 151 11.32 2.12 -13.44
C MET A 151 12.45 2.46 -14.41
N LEU A 152 13.67 2.64 -13.92
CA LEU A 152 14.86 2.89 -14.73
C LEU A 152 15.16 1.70 -15.66
N TYR A 153 15.07 0.47 -15.18
CA TYR A 153 15.26 -0.71 -16.01
C TYR A 153 14.22 -0.78 -17.14
N THR A 154 12.95 -0.49 -16.82
CA THR A 154 11.88 -0.42 -17.83
C THR A 154 12.15 0.66 -18.88
N ALA A 155 12.56 1.87 -18.45
CA ALA A 155 12.90 2.96 -19.36
C ALA A 155 14.08 2.57 -20.26
N ARG A 156 15.13 1.96 -19.71
CA ARG A 156 16.30 1.46 -20.46
C ARG A 156 15.92 0.46 -21.54
N LEU A 157 15.07 -0.54 -21.21
CA LEU A 157 14.61 -1.56 -22.15
C LEU A 157 13.84 -0.98 -23.33
N ASN A 158 13.11 0.09 -23.10
CA ASN A 158 12.28 0.73 -24.12
C ASN A 158 12.97 1.89 -24.84
N GLY A 159 14.25 2.17 -24.56
CA GLY A 159 14.98 3.28 -25.15
C GLY A 159 14.45 4.65 -24.75
N TRP A 160 13.76 4.74 -23.59
CA TRP A 160 13.27 6.01 -23.04
C TRP A 160 14.38 6.71 -22.25
N SER A 161 14.22 8.02 -22.08
CA SER A 161 15.15 8.82 -21.26
C SER A 161 15.22 8.30 -19.81
N LEU A 162 16.39 8.40 -19.20
CA LEU A 162 16.59 8.04 -17.80
C LEU A 162 16.57 9.26 -16.87
N ASP A 163 16.83 10.46 -17.43
CA ASP A 163 17.01 11.68 -16.64
C ASP A 163 15.70 12.23 -16.10
N ASP A 164 14.61 12.07 -16.84
CA ASP A 164 13.29 12.63 -16.57
C ASP A 164 12.20 11.55 -16.36
N TYR A 165 12.60 10.31 -16.00
CA TYR A 165 11.66 9.19 -15.83
C TYR A 165 10.57 9.43 -14.75
N LEU A 166 10.72 10.48 -13.95
CA LEU A 166 9.75 10.91 -12.93
C LEU A 166 8.80 12.01 -13.45
N ASP A 167 9.02 12.56 -14.64
CA ASP A 167 8.09 13.53 -15.23
C ASP A 167 6.76 12.84 -15.56
N PRO A 168 5.60 13.38 -15.16
CA PRO A 168 4.29 12.82 -15.53
C PRO A 168 4.07 12.68 -17.04
N ALA A 169 4.75 13.48 -17.86
CA ALA A 169 4.69 13.40 -19.32
C ALA A 169 5.60 12.32 -19.92
N HIS A 170 6.51 11.73 -19.14
CA HIS A 170 7.40 10.66 -19.59
C HIS A 170 6.61 9.43 -20.05
N PRO A 171 7.03 8.71 -21.12
CA PRO A 171 6.31 7.53 -21.63
C PRO A 171 6.01 6.47 -20.57
N LEU A 172 6.97 6.20 -19.67
CA LEU A 172 6.80 5.29 -18.54
C LEU A 172 5.63 5.72 -17.64
N GLN A 173 5.56 7.00 -17.25
CA GLN A 173 4.56 7.49 -16.33
C GLN A 173 3.17 7.55 -16.97
N ARG A 174 3.09 7.85 -18.26
CA ARG A 174 1.83 7.78 -19.01
C ARG A 174 1.30 6.35 -19.08
N MET A 175 2.17 5.39 -19.38
CA MET A 175 1.79 3.96 -19.39
C MET A 175 1.35 3.49 -18.00
N ILE A 176 2.00 3.94 -16.93
CA ILE A 176 1.57 3.66 -15.56
C ILE A 176 0.18 4.25 -15.31
N ALA A 177 -0.07 5.50 -15.70
CA ALA A 177 -1.38 6.16 -15.55
C ALA A 177 -2.48 5.38 -16.31
N GLU A 178 -2.23 4.98 -17.56
CA GLU A 178 -3.15 4.15 -18.36
C GLU A 178 -3.45 2.81 -17.68
N THR A 179 -2.44 2.17 -17.10
CA THR A 179 -2.62 0.91 -16.35
C THR A 179 -3.42 1.12 -15.05
N VAL A 180 -3.21 2.26 -14.38
CA VAL A 180 -4.02 2.65 -13.21
C VAL A 180 -5.48 2.83 -13.62
N GLU A 181 -5.76 3.56 -14.71
CA GLU A 181 -7.12 3.76 -15.23
C GLU A 181 -7.77 2.43 -15.64
N ASP A 182 -7.03 1.59 -16.36
CA ASP A 182 -7.51 0.26 -16.76
C ASP A 182 -7.89 -0.59 -15.53
N LEU A 183 -6.96 -0.80 -14.60
CA LEU A 183 -7.18 -1.72 -13.47
C LEU A 183 -8.18 -1.18 -12.44
N THR A 184 -8.21 0.13 -12.20
CA THR A 184 -9.21 0.74 -11.31
C THR A 184 -10.59 0.88 -11.97
N GLY A 185 -10.64 0.88 -13.32
CA GLY A 185 -11.85 1.10 -14.10
C GLY A 185 -12.40 2.52 -13.99
N GLN A 186 -11.53 3.51 -13.75
CA GLN A 186 -11.89 4.92 -13.63
C GLN A 186 -10.73 5.80 -14.11
N ARG A 187 -11.06 7.05 -14.48
CA ARG A 187 -10.04 8.04 -14.82
C ARG A 187 -9.26 8.47 -13.59
N VAL A 188 -7.98 8.74 -13.76
CA VAL A 188 -7.16 9.40 -12.73
C VAL A 188 -7.72 10.82 -12.51
N ALA A 189 -8.12 11.13 -11.28
CA ALA A 189 -8.74 12.41 -10.96
C ALA A 189 -7.75 13.58 -11.01
N THR A 190 -6.53 13.35 -10.53
CA THR A 190 -5.42 14.33 -10.57
C THR A 190 -4.09 13.62 -10.33
N VAL A 191 -3.00 14.28 -10.69
CA VAL A 191 -1.62 13.80 -10.51
C VAL A 191 -0.83 14.82 -9.71
N THR A 192 -0.02 14.35 -8.75
CA THR A 192 0.95 15.14 -8.00
C THR A 192 2.23 14.32 -7.81
N ALA A 193 3.17 14.78 -6.99
CA ALA A 193 4.39 14.06 -6.66
C ALA A 193 4.28 13.35 -5.31
N ASP A 194 4.72 12.09 -5.24
CA ASP A 194 4.88 11.35 -3.99
C ASP A 194 6.15 11.76 -3.25
N GLY A 195 6.29 11.38 -1.97
CA GLY A 195 7.48 11.64 -1.15
C GLY A 195 8.79 11.12 -1.75
N CYS A 196 8.74 10.11 -2.62
CA CYS A 196 9.92 9.62 -3.35
C CYS A 196 10.20 10.36 -4.66
N GLY A 197 9.38 11.35 -5.05
CA GLY A 197 9.50 12.11 -6.29
C GLY A 197 8.73 11.54 -7.49
N ALA A 198 8.25 10.30 -7.43
CA ALA A 198 7.48 9.71 -8.52
C ALA A 198 6.06 10.30 -8.61
N PRO A 199 5.42 10.31 -9.80
CA PRO A 199 4.03 10.68 -9.95
C PRO A 199 3.09 9.86 -9.05
N LEU A 200 2.14 10.55 -8.45
CA LEU A 200 1.13 10.02 -7.54
C LEU A 200 -0.25 10.27 -8.11
N PHE A 201 -0.98 9.21 -8.39
CA PHE A 201 -2.27 9.21 -9.07
C PHE A 201 -3.41 9.15 -8.07
N ALA A 202 -4.36 10.09 -8.14
CA ALA A 202 -5.55 10.08 -7.31
C ALA A 202 -6.64 9.21 -7.94
N VAL A 203 -7.16 8.26 -7.16
CA VAL A 203 -8.24 7.33 -7.52
C VAL A 203 -9.17 7.15 -6.33
N SER A 204 -10.34 6.52 -6.51
CA SER A 204 -11.22 6.21 -5.38
C SER A 204 -10.75 4.96 -4.60
N LEU A 205 -11.22 4.83 -3.36
CA LEU A 205 -10.95 3.64 -2.54
C LEU A 205 -11.55 2.38 -3.18
N HIS A 206 -12.73 2.51 -3.79
CA HIS A 206 -13.37 1.45 -4.58
C HIS A 206 -12.51 1.05 -5.79
N GLY A 207 -11.99 2.02 -6.55
CA GLY A 207 -11.09 1.75 -7.68
C GLY A 207 -9.81 1.03 -7.24
N LEU A 208 -9.22 1.41 -6.10
CA LEU A 208 -8.05 0.74 -5.54
C LEU A 208 -8.36 -0.75 -5.21
N ALA A 209 -9.49 -1.03 -4.56
CA ALA A 209 -9.91 -2.41 -4.26
C ALA A 209 -10.14 -3.22 -5.55
N ARG A 210 -10.78 -2.62 -6.55
CA ARG A 210 -11.01 -3.25 -7.87
C ARG A 210 -9.69 -3.59 -8.56
N ALA A 211 -8.72 -2.70 -8.55
CA ALA A 211 -7.40 -2.95 -9.14
C ALA A 211 -6.70 -4.15 -8.48
N ALA A 212 -6.73 -4.24 -7.15
CA ALA A 212 -6.17 -5.37 -6.43
C ALA A 212 -6.89 -6.70 -6.75
N ALA A 213 -8.23 -6.68 -6.84
CA ALA A 213 -9.01 -7.84 -7.25
C ALA A 213 -8.61 -8.31 -8.66
N ARG A 214 -8.47 -7.40 -9.63
CA ARG A 214 -8.05 -7.73 -11.00
C ARG A 214 -6.63 -8.28 -11.08
N ILE A 215 -5.71 -7.78 -10.26
CA ILE A 215 -4.35 -8.30 -10.16
C ILE A 215 -4.35 -9.74 -9.65
N THR A 216 -5.17 -10.05 -8.64
CA THR A 216 -5.18 -11.39 -8.02
C THR A 216 -5.96 -12.43 -8.81
N THR A 217 -6.90 -12.02 -9.67
CA THR A 217 -7.72 -12.92 -10.52
C THR A 217 -7.22 -13.02 -11.95
N ALA A 218 -6.14 -12.33 -12.28
CA ALA A 218 -5.60 -12.33 -13.64
C ALA A 218 -5.15 -13.73 -14.07
N ALA A 219 -5.31 -14.03 -15.37
CA ALA A 219 -4.95 -15.33 -15.92
C ALA A 219 -3.45 -15.62 -15.75
N PRO A 220 -3.06 -16.86 -15.46
CA PRO A 220 -1.64 -17.24 -15.33
C PRO A 220 -0.81 -16.77 -16.53
N GLY A 221 0.39 -16.26 -16.23
CA GLY A 221 1.32 -15.75 -17.24
C GLY A 221 1.11 -14.29 -17.63
N THR A 222 0.00 -13.66 -17.26
CA THR A 222 -0.20 -12.23 -17.47
C THR A 222 0.69 -11.38 -16.55
N PRO A 223 0.99 -10.13 -16.91
CA PRO A 223 1.75 -9.21 -16.07
C PRO A 223 1.21 -9.08 -14.63
N GLU A 224 -0.11 -8.96 -14.48
CA GLU A 224 -0.80 -8.86 -13.21
C GLU A 224 -0.62 -10.13 -12.37
N ALA A 225 -0.82 -11.30 -12.98
CA ALA A 225 -0.65 -12.59 -12.29
C ALA A 225 0.79 -12.80 -11.82
N ARG A 226 1.79 -12.38 -12.63
CA ARG A 226 3.21 -12.43 -12.25
C ARG A 226 3.50 -11.57 -11.01
N VAL A 227 2.97 -10.34 -10.97
CA VAL A 227 3.10 -9.45 -9.80
C VAL A 227 2.42 -10.05 -8.58
N ALA A 228 1.19 -10.54 -8.73
CA ALA A 228 0.46 -11.18 -7.63
C ALA A 228 1.21 -12.38 -7.07
N PHE A 229 1.74 -13.23 -7.93
CA PHE A 229 2.53 -14.39 -7.55
C PHE A 229 3.82 -13.98 -6.81
N ALA A 230 4.60 -13.07 -7.40
CA ALA A 230 5.85 -12.60 -6.81
C ALA A 230 5.65 -12.01 -5.40
N MET A 231 4.64 -11.15 -5.22
CA MET A 231 4.37 -10.54 -3.91
C MET A 231 3.91 -11.55 -2.86
N ARG A 232 3.13 -12.56 -3.25
CA ARG A 232 2.66 -13.61 -2.32
C ARG A 232 3.77 -14.54 -1.88
N GLU A 233 4.60 -14.98 -2.82
CA GLU A 233 5.72 -15.90 -2.54
C GLU A 233 6.87 -15.20 -1.78
N HIS A 234 7.02 -13.88 -1.98
CA HIS A 234 8.12 -13.09 -1.39
C HIS A 234 7.58 -11.87 -0.65
N ALA A 235 6.68 -12.10 0.32
CA ALA A 235 6.01 -11.05 1.09
C ALA A 235 6.99 -10.13 1.85
N GLU A 236 8.09 -10.69 2.34
CA GLU A 236 9.17 -9.94 3.00
C GLU A 236 9.91 -9.01 2.04
N MET A 237 10.01 -9.35 0.75
CA MET A 237 10.58 -8.46 -0.26
C MET A 237 9.63 -7.30 -0.60
N ALA A 238 8.30 -7.53 -0.53
CA ALA A 238 7.29 -6.48 -0.75
C ALA A 238 7.23 -5.45 0.38
N SER A 239 7.69 -5.80 1.60
CA SER A 239 7.59 -4.91 2.76
C SER A 239 8.78 -5.02 3.73
N GLY A 240 8.97 -6.16 4.37
CA GLY A 240 10.04 -6.45 5.33
C GLY A 240 9.67 -7.58 6.26
N SER A 241 10.67 -8.25 6.82
CA SER A 241 10.49 -9.48 7.60
C SER A 241 9.61 -9.27 8.84
N GLY A 242 9.75 -8.14 9.52
CA GLY A 242 9.01 -7.77 10.71
C GLY A 242 7.76 -6.92 10.47
N ARG A 243 7.39 -6.68 9.19
CA ARG A 243 6.27 -5.81 8.86
C ARG A 243 4.92 -6.54 8.96
N ASP A 244 3.92 -5.81 9.45
CA ASP A 244 2.53 -6.26 9.60
C ASP A 244 1.91 -6.74 8.27
N VAL A 245 2.24 -6.09 7.16
CA VAL A 245 1.75 -6.47 5.82
C VAL A 245 2.29 -7.85 5.40
N ALA A 246 3.59 -8.12 5.62
CA ALA A 246 4.15 -9.43 5.32
C ALA A 246 3.58 -10.50 6.27
N ALA A 247 3.39 -10.17 7.54
CA ALA A 247 2.75 -11.07 8.51
C ALA A 247 1.32 -11.43 8.08
N LEU A 248 0.52 -10.42 7.67
CA LEU A 248 -0.85 -10.63 7.20
C LEU A 248 -0.91 -11.50 5.94
N MET A 249 0.00 -11.30 4.97
CA MET A 249 0.07 -12.13 3.76
C MET A 249 0.44 -13.58 4.08
N ARG A 250 1.32 -13.82 5.05
CA ARG A 250 1.67 -15.18 5.51
C ARG A 250 0.54 -15.86 6.27
N ALA A 251 -0.20 -15.10 7.08
CA ALA A 251 -1.29 -15.64 7.90
C ALA A 251 -2.51 -16.04 7.07
N VAL A 252 -2.79 -15.36 5.96
CA VAL A 252 -3.96 -15.62 5.11
C VAL A 252 -3.50 -16.21 3.76
N PRO A 253 -3.71 -17.52 3.52
CA PRO A 253 -3.24 -18.18 2.30
C PRO A 253 -3.72 -17.49 1.02
N GLY A 254 -2.80 -17.17 0.13
CA GLY A 254 -3.06 -16.56 -1.15
C GLY A 254 -3.38 -15.06 -1.11
N LEU A 255 -3.36 -14.42 0.04
CA LEU A 255 -3.60 -12.98 0.16
C LEU A 255 -2.46 -12.18 -0.49
N LEU A 256 -2.83 -11.23 -1.33
CA LEU A 256 -2.00 -10.11 -1.71
C LEU A 256 -2.39 -8.91 -0.84
N ALA A 257 -1.43 -8.26 -0.19
CA ALA A 257 -1.69 -7.05 0.57
C ALA A 257 -0.62 -5.99 0.31
N LYS A 258 -1.02 -4.72 0.31
CA LYS A 258 -0.10 -3.58 0.21
C LYS A 258 -0.58 -2.40 1.03
N ASP A 259 0.33 -1.87 1.83
CA ASP A 259 0.13 -0.64 2.57
C ASP A 259 0.46 0.61 1.72
N GLY A 260 -0.17 1.72 2.07
CA GLY A 260 0.20 3.06 1.62
C GLY A 260 0.44 3.96 2.83
N PHE A 261 1.25 5.00 2.65
CA PHE A 261 1.37 6.07 3.63
C PHE A 261 -0.02 6.67 3.92
N GLU A 262 -0.17 7.41 5.01
CA GLU A 262 -1.43 8.05 5.40
C GLU A 262 -2.57 7.05 5.66
N GLY A 263 -2.25 5.93 6.34
CA GLY A 263 -3.25 4.98 6.81
C GLY A 263 -4.02 4.24 5.70
N VAL A 264 -3.38 3.97 4.57
CA VAL A 264 -3.99 3.23 3.46
C VAL A 264 -3.61 1.75 3.51
N GLN A 265 -4.55 0.89 3.22
CA GLN A 265 -4.32 -0.55 3.02
C GLN A 265 -5.22 -1.07 1.91
N VAL A 266 -4.67 -1.93 1.07
CA VAL A 266 -5.43 -2.76 0.13
C VAL A 266 -5.05 -4.22 0.33
N ALA A 267 -6.01 -5.12 0.21
CA ALA A 267 -5.77 -6.56 0.20
C ALA A 267 -6.78 -7.26 -0.69
N ALA A 268 -6.34 -8.33 -1.37
CA ALA A 268 -7.20 -9.11 -2.27
C ALA A 268 -6.82 -10.59 -2.26
N LEU A 269 -7.84 -11.44 -2.47
CA LEU A 269 -7.75 -12.89 -2.51
C LEU A 269 -7.74 -13.40 -3.97
N PRO A 270 -7.27 -14.63 -4.21
CA PRO A 270 -7.25 -15.21 -5.55
C PRO A 270 -8.61 -15.38 -6.20
N ASP A 271 -9.68 -15.41 -5.40
CA ASP A 271 -11.07 -15.51 -5.88
C ASP A 271 -11.72 -14.17 -6.23
N GLY A 272 -10.98 -13.05 -6.10
CA GLY A 272 -11.45 -11.71 -6.46
C GLY A 272 -12.05 -10.92 -5.30
N ARG A 273 -12.27 -11.54 -4.12
CA ARG A 273 -12.64 -10.76 -2.94
C ARG A 273 -11.53 -9.78 -2.59
N ALA A 274 -11.89 -8.53 -2.34
CA ALA A 274 -10.90 -7.49 -2.04
C ALA A 274 -11.42 -6.50 -1.00
N VAL A 275 -10.49 -5.88 -0.28
CA VAL A 275 -10.78 -4.83 0.70
C VAL A 275 -9.83 -3.66 0.49
N ALA A 276 -10.33 -2.45 0.70
CA ALA A 276 -9.47 -1.28 0.82
C ALA A 276 -9.91 -0.42 2.00
N VAL A 277 -8.93 0.15 2.68
CA VAL A 277 -9.09 0.93 3.91
C VAL A 277 -8.33 2.25 3.76
N LYS A 278 -8.96 3.35 4.19
CA LYS A 278 -8.32 4.66 4.39
C LYS A 278 -8.65 5.14 5.79
N ILE A 279 -7.63 5.35 6.62
CA ILE A 279 -7.76 6.03 7.91
C ILE A 279 -7.64 7.53 7.65
N ALA A 280 -8.62 8.32 8.06
CA ALA A 280 -8.76 9.74 7.68
C ALA A 280 -7.54 10.59 8.09
N ASP A 281 -7.10 10.45 9.34
CA ASP A 281 -5.96 11.16 9.94
C ASP A 281 -4.59 10.60 9.53
N GLY A 282 -4.54 9.50 8.75
CA GLY A 282 -3.31 8.86 8.33
C GLY A 282 -2.65 7.96 9.38
N ALA A 283 -3.20 7.84 10.59
CA ALA A 283 -2.62 7.05 11.66
C ALA A 283 -2.52 5.56 11.29
N SER A 284 -1.33 4.98 11.45
CA SER A 284 -1.07 3.58 11.06
C SER A 284 -1.71 2.56 12.01
N ARG A 285 -1.86 2.91 13.31
CA ARG A 285 -2.30 1.97 14.36
C ARG A 285 -3.69 1.37 14.16
N ALA A 286 -4.61 2.08 13.47
CA ALA A 286 -5.93 1.56 13.15
C ALA A 286 -5.99 0.77 11.84
N ARG A 287 -4.97 0.91 10.97
CA ARG A 287 -4.96 0.38 9.62
C ARG A 287 -5.12 -1.13 9.57
N ILE A 288 -4.28 -1.87 10.29
CA ILE A 288 -4.32 -3.34 10.30
C ILE A 288 -5.54 -3.89 11.02
N PRO A 289 -5.93 -3.42 12.22
CA PRO A 289 -7.17 -3.88 12.86
C PRO A 289 -8.41 -3.70 11.99
N VAL A 290 -8.54 -2.54 11.33
CA VAL A 290 -9.67 -2.27 10.42
C VAL A 290 -9.61 -3.18 9.19
N THR A 291 -8.41 -3.45 8.65
CA THR A 291 -8.23 -4.37 7.52
C THR A 291 -8.61 -5.80 7.89
N ALA A 292 -8.21 -6.29 9.06
CA ALA A 292 -8.59 -7.62 9.55
C ALA A 292 -10.12 -7.75 9.68
N GLY A 293 -10.78 -6.74 10.25
CA GLY A 293 -12.25 -6.69 10.31
C GLY A 293 -12.91 -6.67 8.93
N ALA A 294 -12.33 -5.94 7.97
CA ALA A 294 -12.82 -5.90 6.59
C ALA A 294 -12.62 -7.25 5.87
N LEU A 295 -11.49 -7.94 6.08
CA LEU A 295 -11.24 -9.29 5.54
C LEU A 295 -12.21 -10.32 6.13
N ALA A 296 -12.48 -10.27 7.43
CA ALA A 296 -13.52 -11.13 8.04
C ALA A 296 -14.90 -10.86 7.42
N ARG A 297 -15.23 -9.59 7.15
CA ARG A 297 -16.46 -9.19 6.45
C ARG A 297 -16.49 -9.69 5.00
N ALA A 298 -15.32 -9.81 4.36
CA ALA A 298 -15.18 -10.44 3.05
C ALA A 298 -15.33 -11.97 3.09
N GLY A 299 -15.46 -12.57 4.29
CA GLY A 299 -15.62 -14.01 4.49
C GLY A 299 -14.28 -14.77 4.59
N VAL A 300 -13.20 -14.10 4.99
CA VAL A 300 -11.97 -14.77 5.43
C VAL A 300 -12.20 -15.34 6.82
N ASP A 301 -11.67 -16.55 7.06
CA ASP A 301 -11.72 -17.16 8.40
C ASP A 301 -11.13 -16.18 9.43
N PRO A 302 -11.86 -15.88 10.51
CA PRO A 302 -11.36 -15.01 11.58
C PRO A 302 -10.15 -15.56 12.34
N SER A 303 -9.91 -16.87 12.32
CA SER A 303 -8.86 -17.51 13.13
C SER A 303 -7.46 -16.96 12.80
N PRO A 304 -6.99 -16.94 11.54
CA PRO A 304 -5.70 -16.36 11.20
C PRO A 304 -5.69 -14.83 11.33
N LEU A 305 -6.84 -14.17 11.40
CA LEU A 305 -6.94 -12.73 11.56
C LEU A 305 -6.90 -12.26 13.03
N ALA A 306 -6.99 -13.19 13.98
CA ALA A 306 -7.13 -12.85 15.40
C ALA A 306 -5.97 -11.99 15.95
N GLU A 307 -4.73 -12.26 15.52
CA GLU A 307 -3.55 -11.49 15.93
C GLU A 307 -3.52 -10.06 15.36
N PHE A 308 -4.30 -9.80 14.30
CA PHE A 308 -4.40 -8.49 13.62
C PHE A 308 -5.66 -7.70 14.05
N GLY A 309 -6.52 -8.29 14.87
CA GLY A 309 -7.85 -7.76 15.21
C GLY A 309 -7.85 -6.57 16.17
N GLY A 310 -6.71 -6.20 16.72
CA GLY A 310 -6.55 -5.06 17.62
C GLY A 310 -5.08 -4.74 17.84
N GLU A 311 -4.80 -3.51 18.25
CA GLU A 311 -3.46 -3.09 18.67
C GLU A 311 -3.49 -2.81 20.16
N VAL A 312 -2.65 -3.51 20.93
CA VAL A 312 -2.60 -3.41 22.39
C VAL A 312 -1.98 -2.06 22.80
N LEU A 313 -2.67 -1.37 23.70
CA LEU A 313 -2.17 -0.14 24.33
C LEU A 313 -1.50 -0.48 25.66
N LEU A 314 -0.28 0.03 25.83
CA LEU A 314 0.49 -0.17 27.05
C LEU A 314 0.43 1.07 27.94
N GLY A 315 0.38 0.83 29.24
CA GLY A 315 0.56 1.83 30.31
C GLY A 315 1.51 1.26 31.35
N GLY A 316 2.67 1.90 31.55
CA GLY A 316 3.72 1.38 32.43
C GLY A 316 4.18 -0.03 32.06
N GLY A 317 4.22 -0.36 30.75
CA GLY A 317 4.61 -1.68 30.23
C GLY A 317 3.55 -2.77 30.36
N ARG A 318 2.32 -2.45 30.78
CA ARG A 318 1.22 -3.41 30.95
C ARG A 318 0.08 -3.10 29.98
N PRO A 319 -0.65 -4.11 29.47
CA PRO A 319 -1.87 -3.88 28.70
C PRO A 319 -2.90 -3.09 29.50
N VAL A 320 -3.36 -1.97 28.98
CA VAL A 320 -4.38 -1.10 29.60
C VAL A 320 -5.54 -0.78 28.67
N GLY A 321 -5.47 -1.22 27.42
CA GLY A 321 -6.49 -0.99 26.40
C GLY A 321 -6.07 -1.52 25.04
N GLU A 322 -6.84 -1.17 24.03
CA GLU A 322 -6.59 -1.58 22.64
C GLU A 322 -7.17 -0.59 21.63
N VAL A 323 -6.68 -0.64 20.40
CA VAL A 323 -7.37 -0.10 19.22
C VAL A 323 -8.30 -1.18 18.71
N ARG A 324 -9.60 -0.97 18.84
CA ARG A 324 -10.66 -1.93 18.46
C ARG A 324 -11.34 -1.49 17.19
N PRO A 325 -11.34 -2.30 16.09
CA PRO A 325 -12.07 -1.95 14.88
C PRO A 325 -13.58 -1.98 15.13
N VAL A 326 -14.32 -1.10 14.45
CA VAL A 326 -15.79 -1.11 14.45
C VAL A 326 -16.32 -2.37 13.73
N LEU A 327 -15.57 -2.84 12.72
CA LEU A 327 -15.83 -4.12 12.06
C LEU A 327 -15.22 -5.25 12.88
N ALA A 328 -16.00 -5.83 13.80
CA ALA A 328 -15.56 -6.95 14.61
C ALA A 328 -15.23 -8.19 13.77
N LEU A 329 -14.20 -8.95 14.15
CA LEU A 329 -13.81 -10.21 13.50
C LEU A 329 -14.92 -11.28 13.61
N ARG A 330 -15.72 -11.23 14.68
CA ARG A 330 -16.93 -12.05 14.87
C ARG A 330 -18.09 -11.11 15.13
N PRO A 331 -19.29 -11.38 14.57
CA PRO A 331 -20.47 -10.66 14.99
C PRO A 331 -20.62 -10.87 16.51
N GLU A 332 -20.64 -9.78 17.28
CA GLU A 332 -21.02 -9.87 18.70
C GLU A 332 -22.44 -10.47 18.76
N PRO A 333 -22.69 -11.44 19.68
CA PRO A 333 -24.05 -11.89 19.91
C PRO A 333 -24.86 -10.64 20.27
N VAL A 334 -25.94 -10.40 19.52
CA VAL A 334 -26.90 -9.33 19.83
C VAL A 334 -27.34 -9.55 21.29
N PRO A 335 -27.11 -8.59 22.22
CA PRO A 335 -27.61 -8.72 23.57
C PRO A 335 -29.10 -8.98 23.45
N ALA A 336 -29.57 -10.07 24.05
CA ALA A 336 -31.01 -10.29 24.17
C ALA A 336 -31.58 -9.04 24.88
N LEU A 337 -32.45 -8.32 24.20
CA LEU A 337 -33.23 -7.23 24.79
C LEU A 337 -34.05 -7.88 25.92
N LEU A 338 -33.66 -7.61 27.16
CA LEU A 338 -34.45 -7.91 28.35
C LEU A 338 -35.64 -6.99 28.42
#